data_909337f9229cb1b04e008155b84e4ca4
#
_entry.id   909337f9229cb1b04e008155b84e4ca4
#
_cell.length_a   1.000
_cell.length_b   1.000
_cell.length_c   1.000
_cell.angle_alpha   90.00
_cell.angle_beta   90.00
_cell.angle_gamma   90.00
#
_symmetry.space_group_name_H-M   'P 1'
#
loop_
_entity.id
_entity.type
_entity.pdbx_description
1 polymer ?
#
loop_
_entity_poly.entity_id
_entity_poly.type
_entity_poly.pdbx_seq_one_letter_code
_entity_poly.pdbx_strand_id
1 'polypeptide(L)'
;MGGVKRIAVPLHDFVTARQKVVVGLPMYRQVSAAWLFNWWRMEKQACVGLVAVEGARLPLAMTRVVDDALRKFGGWKWLVVLEDDVVPPVDAFDRVAEYSDKYDIVTGLHFGHEPPYRVLAFEQAGGKYEYFRPEVVRGWVENPGFYEVDAVPMGFTAIGRHVLEEWDPGVLMWQPDVPGAGQDVHFCKEARKQGRRIWVDSGLRCAHLSEVPIDYSHHQAGW
;
A
#
# COMPACT_ATOMS: atom_id res chain seq x y z
N MET A 1 28.54 7.58 4.79
CA MET A 1 27.14 7.76 4.33
C MET A 1 26.90 6.74 3.22
N GLY A 2 26.04 5.74 3.46
CA GLY A 2 25.68 4.79 2.41
C GLY A 2 24.85 5.50 1.34
N GLY A 3 25.22 5.32 0.07
CA GLY A 3 24.46 5.86 -1.05
C GLY A 3 23.08 5.19 -1.15
N VAL A 4 22.10 5.90 -1.71
CA VAL A 4 20.77 5.33 -1.98
C VAL A 4 20.89 4.24 -3.04
N LYS A 5 20.46 3.04 -2.70
CA LYS A 5 20.46 1.90 -3.62
C LYS A 5 19.09 1.74 -4.27
N ARG A 6 19.09 1.37 -5.53
CA ARG A 6 17.89 1.14 -6.35
C ARG A 6 18.07 -0.16 -7.10
N ILE A 7 17.09 -1.04 -6.95
CA ILE A 7 17.04 -2.31 -7.66
C ILE A 7 15.69 -2.38 -8.38
N ALA A 8 15.70 -2.72 -9.65
CA ALA A 8 14.50 -3.04 -10.39
C ALA A 8 14.78 -4.27 -11.24
N VAL A 9 14.09 -5.35 -10.92
CA VAL A 9 14.29 -6.65 -11.56
C VAL A 9 12.95 -7.23 -12.01
N PRO A 10 12.89 -7.87 -13.19
CA PRO A 10 11.77 -8.72 -13.55
C PRO A 10 11.73 -9.92 -12.60
N LEU A 11 10.53 -10.38 -12.25
CA LEU A 11 10.35 -11.57 -11.41
C LEU A 11 10.16 -12.85 -12.24
N HIS A 12 9.98 -12.70 -13.56
CA HIS A 12 9.87 -13.80 -14.52
C HIS A 12 10.58 -13.42 -15.83
N ASP A 13 11.04 -14.43 -16.57
CA ASP A 13 11.72 -14.23 -17.86
C ASP A 13 10.76 -13.74 -18.96
N PHE A 14 9.46 -14.10 -18.85
CA PHE A 14 8.42 -13.70 -19.80
C PHE A 14 7.20 -13.18 -19.06
N VAL A 15 6.63 -12.05 -19.53
CA VAL A 15 5.39 -11.49 -19.01
C VAL A 15 4.19 -12.16 -19.70
N THR A 16 3.25 -12.65 -18.90
CA THR A 16 1.99 -13.24 -19.36
C THR A 16 0.80 -12.33 -19.07
N ALA A 17 -0.36 -12.61 -19.67
CA ALA A 17 -1.59 -11.84 -19.41
C ALA A 17 -2.08 -11.87 -17.94
N ARG A 18 -1.59 -12.82 -17.13
CA ARG A 18 -1.88 -12.90 -15.69
C ARG A 18 -1.00 -11.96 -14.85
N GLN A 19 0.16 -11.58 -15.38
CA GLN A 19 1.11 -10.74 -14.67
C GLN A 19 0.73 -9.27 -14.80
N LYS A 20 0.11 -8.73 -13.78
CA LYS A 20 -0.47 -7.38 -13.76
C LYS A 20 0.10 -6.49 -12.65
N VAL A 21 0.98 -7.01 -11.79
CA VAL A 21 1.45 -6.34 -10.59
C VAL A 21 2.94 -6.02 -10.69
N VAL A 22 3.32 -4.77 -10.41
CA VAL A 22 4.69 -4.40 -10.05
C VAL A 22 4.71 -4.17 -8.55
N VAL A 23 5.69 -4.75 -7.86
CA VAL A 23 5.86 -4.57 -6.42
C VAL A 23 6.88 -3.47 -6.16
N GLY A 24 6.50 -2.47 -5.38
CA GLY A 24 7.36 -1.38 -4.92
C GLY A 24 7.70 -1.53 -3.44
N LEU A 25 8.99 -1.61 -3.12
CA LEU A 25 9.50 -1.74 -1.74
C LEU A 25 10.28 -0.47 -1.37
N PRO A 26 9.65 0.52 -0.73
CA PRO A 26 10.36 1.65 -0.14
C PRO A 26 10.96 1.23 1.20
N MET A 27 12.22 0.79 1.22
CA MET A 27 12.90 0.28 2.41
C MET A 27 13.78 1.36 3.03
N TYR A 28 13.55 1.68 4.30
CA TYR A 28 14.39 2.64 5.01
C TYR A 28 15.61 1.98 5.64
N ARG A 29 15.46 0.78 6.16
CA ARG A 29 16.49 0.02 6.89
C ARG A 29 16.49 -1.46 6.48
N GLN A 30 17.02 -2.29 7.36
CA GLN A 30 17.03 -3.74 7.18
C GLN A 30 15.61 -4.31 7.43
N VAL A 31 15.21 -5.21 6.56
CA VAL A 31 13.95 -5.96 6.75
C VAL A 31 14.09 -6.96 7.90
N SER A 32 13.00 -7.17 8.63
CA SER A 32 12.95 -8.19 9.68
C SER A 32 12.94 -9.61 9.09
N ALA A 33 13.39 -10.60 9.87
CA ALA A 33 13.29 -12.00 9.48
C ALA A 33 11.83 -12.43 9.22
N ALA A 34 10.89 -11.94 10.04
CA ALA A 34 9.47 -12.23 9.88
C ALA A 34 8.93 -11.73 8.53
N TRP A 35 9.28 -10.50 8.14
CA TRP A 35 8.94 -9.95 6.83
C TRP A 35 9.55 -10.76 5.68
N LEU A 36 10.85 -11.10 5.78
CA LEU A 36 11.55 -11.88 4.78
C LEU A 36 10.94 -13.27 4.59
N PHE A 37 10.59 -13.97 5.67
CA PHE A 37 9.91 -15.26 5.59
C PHE A 37 8.53 -15.13 4.95
N ASN A 38 7.77 -14.08 5.25
CA ASN A 38 6.50 -13.83 4.58
C ASN A 38 6.71 -13.58 3.08
N TRP A 39 7.63 -12.67 2.72
CA TRP A 39 7.98 -12.40 1.33
C TRP A 39 8.35 -13.67 0.56
N TRP A 40 9.11 -14.56 1.17
CA TRP A 40 9.49 -15.84 0.56
C TRP A 40 8.29 -16.73 0.25
N ARG A 41 7.30 -16.77 1.15
CA ARG A 41 6.10 -17.59 1.04
C ARG A 41 5.05 -17.02 0.10
N MET A 42 5.06 -15.72 -0.15
CA MET A 42 4.06 -15.07 -1.01
C MET A 42 4.09 -15.63 -2.42
N GLU A 43 2.92 -15.81 -3.00
CA GLU A 43 2.74 -16.14 -4.40
C GLU A 43 3.04 -14.90 -5.26
N LYS A 44 3.81 -15.09 -6.34
CA LYS A 44 4.30 -14.00 -7.19
C LYS A 44 3.97 -14.19 -8.67
N GLN A 45 3.07 -15.12 -8.97
CA GLN A 45 2.66 -15.41 -10.36
C GLN A 45 2.03 -14.20 -11.06
N ALA A 46 1.33 -13.36 -10.30
CA ALA A 46 0.77 -12.12 -10.79
C ALA A 46 1.78 -10.99 -10.97
N CYS A 47 3.01 -11.13 -10.45
CA CYS A 47 3.99 -10.06 -10.45
C CYS A 47 4.79 -9.99 -11.76
N VAL A 48 4.89 -8.80 -12.35
CA VAL A 48 5.75 -8.49 -13.50
C VAL A 48 7.19 -8.27 -13.03
N GLY A 49 7.36 -7.51 -11.94
CA GLY A 49 8.67 -7.13 -11.45
C GLY A 49 8.63 -6.51 -10.06
N LEU A 50 9.83 -6.24 -9.57
CA LEU A 50 10.10 -5.66 -8.26
C LEU A 50 10.94 -4.41 -8.42
N VAL A 51 10.56 -3.33 -7.74
CA VAL A 51 11.37 -2.12 -7.55
C VAL A 51 11.64 -1.96 -6.06
N ALA A 52 12.89 -2.05 -5.64
CA ALA A 52 13.29 -1.80 -4.27
C ALA A 52 14.16 -0.53 -4.19
N VAL A 53 13.86 0.33 -3.22
CA VAL A 53 14.62 1.56 -2.96
C VAL A 53 15.02 1.58 -1.50
N GLU A 54 16.35 1.47 -1.24
CA GLU A 54 16.93 1.42 0.11
C GLU A 54 17.63 2.73 0.45
N GLY A 55 17.52 3.18 1.70
CA GLY A 55 18.31 4.27 2.26
C GLY A 55 17.86 5.67 1.84
N ALA A 56 16.68 5.81 1.26
CA ALA A 56 16.05 7.10 1.00
C ALA A 56 14.96 7.39 2.03
N ARG A 57 14.72 8.68 2.33
CA ARG A 57 13.51 9.07 3.07
C ARG A 57 12.27 8.69 2.26
N LEU A 58 11.20 8.38 2.96
CA LEU A 58 10.01 7.77 2.37
C LEU A 58 9.43 8.52 1.16
N PRO A 59 9.26 9.87 1.15
CA PRO A 59 8.78 10.58 -0.04
C PRO A 59 9.67 10.39 -1.28
N LEU A 60 11.01 10.41 -1.07
CA LEU A 60 11.95 10.19 -2.16
C LEU A 60 11.99 8.73 -2.60
N ALA A 61 11.88 7.78 -1.66
CA ALA A 61 11.80 6.36 -1.98
C ALA A 61 10.56 6.07 -2.82
N MET A 62 9.40 6.59 -2.41
CA MET A 62 8.13 6.44 -3.13
C MET A 62 8.18 7.04 -4.54
N THR A 63 8.72 8.27 -4.70
CA THR A 63 8.91 8.87 -6.02
C THR A 63 9.76 7.97 -6.93
N ARG A 64 10.84 7.41 -6.41
CA ARG A 64 11.73 6.53 -7.19
C ARG A 64 11.09 5.19 -7.52
N VAL A 65 10.29 4.64 -6.61
CA VAL A 65 9.49 3.43 -6.86
C VAL A 65 8.54 3.65 -8.05
N VAL A 66 7.78 4.73 -8.03
CA VAL A 66 6.85 5.08 -9.12
C VAL A 66 7.60 5.29 -10.44
N ASP A 67 8.65 6.11 -10.43
CA ASP A 67 9.47 6.38 -11.61
C ASP A 67 10.03 5.12 -12.26
N ASP A 68 10.59 4.22 -11.43
CA ASP A 68 11.19 2.99 -11.94
C ASP A 68 10.12 2.00 -12.40
N ALA A 69 8.97 1.90 -11.73
CA ALA A 69 7.86 1.08 -12.16
C ALA A 69 7.35 1.50 -13.54
N LEU A 70 7.11 2.79 -13.74
CA LEU A 70 6.61 3.33 -15.01
C LEU A 70 7.62 3.18 -16.15
N ARG A 71 8.92 3.36 -15.89
CA ARG A 71 9.95 3.35 -16.94
C ARG A 71 10.50 1.98 -17.30
N LYS A 72 10.56 1.05 -16.33
CA LYS A 72 11.28 -0.22 -16.51
C LYS A 72 10.39 -1.42 -16.81
N PHE A 73 9.10 -1.31 -16.54
CA PHE A 73 8.15 -2.40 -16.75
C PHE A 73 7.00 -1.97 -17.63
N GLY A 74 6.62 -2.86 -18.57
CA GLY A 74 5.46 -2.72 -19.43
C GLY A 74 4.34 -3.68 -19.05
N GLY A 75 3.11 -3.41 -19.49
CA GLY A 75 1.99 -4.37 -19.43
C GLY A 75 1.37 -4.59 -18.04
N TRP A 76 1.87 -3.96 -16.99
CA TRP A 76 1.28 -4.05 -15.65
C TRP A 76 0.08 -3.09 -15.48
N LYS A 77 -0.75 -3.41 -14.49
CA LYS A 77 -1.97 -2.67 -14.15
C LYS A 77 -1.89 -2.00 -12.77
N TRP A 78 -1.23 -2.67 -11.82
CA TRP A 78 -1.18 -2.25 -10.42
C TRP A 78 0.26 -2.09 -9.94
N LEU A 79 0.59 -0.95 -9.34
CA LEU A 79 1.75 -0.81 -8.49
C LEU A 79 1.32 -1.13 -7.05
N VAL A 80 1.82 -2.21 -6.49
CA VAL A 80 1.62 -2.51 -5.07
C VAL A 80 2.79 -1.97 -4.28
N VAL A 81 2.54 -0.94 -3.49
CA VAL A 81 3.49 -0.51 -2.47
C VAL A 81 3.41 -1.48 -1.30
N LEU A 82 4.55 -2.02 -0.89
CA LEU A 82 4.66 -2.91 0.27
C LEU A 82 5.78 -2.38 1.17
N GLU A 83 5.41 -1.95 2.38
CA GLU A 83 6.38 -1.49 3.39
C GLU A 83 7.02 -2.67 4.12
N ASP A 84 8.21 -2.42 4.68
CA ASP A 84 9.07 -3.45 5.28
C ASP A 84 8.62 -3.89 6.69
N ASP A 85 7.48 -3.41 7.15
CA ASP A 85 6.81 -3.78 8.40
C ASP A 85 5.37 -4.30 8.22
N VAL A 86 4.92 -4.48 6.98
CA VAL A 86 3.59 -5.03 6.68
C VAL A 86 3.71 -6.45 6.12
N VAL A 87 2.86 -7.35 6.63
CA VAL A 87 2.81 -8.77 6.27
C VAL A 87 1.43 -9.09 5.68
N PRO A 88 1.30 -9.05 4.34
CA PRO A 88 0.06 -9.44 3.66
C PRO A 88 -0.12 -10.96 3.61
N PRO A 89 -1.34 -11.45 3.29
CA PRO A 89 -1.59 -12.86 2.98
C PRO A 89 -0.73 -13.36 1.82
N VAL A 90 -0.51 -14.68 1.75
CA VAL A 90 0.38 -15.28 0.74
C VAL A 90 -0.10 -15.08 -0.70
N ASP A 91 -1.40 -14.99 -0.92
CA ASP A 91 -2.11 -14.81 -2.21
C ASP A 91 -2.41 -13.33 -2.54
N ALA A 92 -1.87 -12.40 -1.76
CA ALA A 92 -2.24 -10.98 -1.85
C ALA A 92 -2.01 -10.38 -3.25
N PHE A 93 -0.93 -10.74 -3.95
CA PHE A 93 -0.67 -10.19 -5.28
C PHE A 93 -1.60 -10.76 -6.34
N ASP A 94 -1.96 -12.04 -6.25
CA ASP A 94 -2.91 -12.67 -7.16
C ASP A 94 -4.30 -12.05 -6.96
N ARG A 95 -4.68 -11.76 -5.72
CA ARG A 95 -5.92 -11.04 -5.40
C ARG A 95 -5.93 -9.63 -5.99
N VAL A 96 -4.84 -8.86 -5.88
CA VAL A 96 -4.73 -7.53 -6.49
C VAL A 96 -4.83 -7.61 -8.02
N ALA A 97 -4.25 -8.63 -8.65
CA ALA A 97 -4.32 -8.80 -10.10
C ALA A 97 -5.75 -8.97 -10.63
N GLU A 98 -6.67 -9.44 -9.80
CA GLU A 98 -8.09 -9.62 -10.13
C GLU A 98 -8.95 -8.37 -9.85
N TYR A 99 -8.39 -7.30 -9.30
CA TYR A 99 -9.16 -6.06 -9.06
C TYR A 99 -9.68 -5.47 -10.37
N SER A 100 -10.95 -5.05 -10.31
CA SER A 100 -11.65 -4.41 -11.43
C SER A 100 -11.05 -3.05 -11.76
N ASP A 101 -11.14 -2.64 -13.03
CA ASP A 101 -10.71 -1.31 -13.51
C ASP A 101 -11.50 -0.14 -12.90
N LYS A 102 -12.58 -0.42 -12.21
CA LYS A 102 -13.35 0.61 -11.49
C LYS A 102 -12.65 1.15 -10.24
N TYR A 103 -11.61 0.48 -9.76
CA TYR A 103 -10.85 0.88 -8.59
C TYR A 103 -9.58 1.63 -9.01
N ASP A 104 -9.32 2.76 -8.35
CA ASP A 104 -8.14 3.58 -8.60
C ASP A 104 -7.01 3.24 -7.61
N ILE A 105 -7.35 3.22 -6.32
CA ILE A 105 -6.41 2.96 -5.22
C ILE A 105 -7.11 2.01 -4.24
N VAL A 106 -6.45 0.90 -3.90
CA VAL A 106 -6.99 -0.10 -2.98
C VAL A 106 -5.92 -0.50 -1.96
N THR A 107 -6.22 -0.37 -0.68
CA THR A 107 -5.36 -0.88 0.40
C THR A 107 -5.93 -2.16 1.00
N GLY A 108 -5.04 -3.02 1.53
CA GLY A 108 -5.45 -4.08 2.44
C GLY A 108 -5.87 -3.52 3.81
N LEU A 109 -6.64 -4.29 4.57
CA LEU A 109 -7.01 -3.93 5.93
C LEU A 109 -5.84 -4.18 6.88
N HIS A 110 -5.29 -3.13 7.47
CA HIS A 110 -4.23 -3.23 8.48
C HIS A 110 -4.42 -2.20 9.60
N PHE A 111 -3.68 -2.38 10.70
CA PHE A 111 -3.93 -1.74 11.99
C PHE A 111 -2.70 -0.99 12.48
N GLY A 112 -2.90 0.03 13.31
CA GLY A 112 -1.81 0.78 13.95
C GLY A 112 -1.02 -0.09 14.94
N HIS A 113 0.22 0.31 15.21
CA HIS A 113 1.16 -0.41 16.08
C HIS A 113 0.81 -0.35 17.57
N GLU A 114 -0.01 0.64 17.98
CA GLU A 114 -0.30 0.93 19.38
C GLU A 114 -1.78 0.75 19.70
N PRO A 115 -2.11 0.36 20.96
CA PRO A 115 -3.49 0.31 21.41
C PRO A 115 -4.21 1.65 21.18
N PRO A 116 -5.47 1.64 20.80
CA PRO A 116 -6.37 0.48 20.66
C PRO A 116 -6.27 -0.23 19.29
N TYR A 117 -5.13 -0.23 18.63
CA TYR A 117 -4.87 -0.88 17.33
C TYR A 117 -5.92 -0.55 16.27
N ARG A 118 -6.20 0.74 16.08
CA ARG A 118 -7.22 1.21 15.13
C ARG A 118 -6.87 0.81 13.71
N VAL A 119 -7.90 0.56 12.91
CA VAL A 119 -7.69 0.38 11.47
C VAL A 119 -7.08 1.64 10.88
N LEU A 120 -6.10 1.46 10.02
CA LEU A 120 -5.42 2.57 9.33
C LEU A 120 -6.18 2.93 8.04
N ALA A 121 -7.39 3.43 8.22
CA ALA A 121 -8.22 4.03 7.18
C ALA A 121 -8.91 5.26 7.79
N PHE A 122 -9.13 6.28 6.98
CA PHE A 122 -9.60 7.56 7.48
C PHE A 122 -10.77 8.09 6.67
N GLU A 123 -11.72 8.72 7.38
CA GLU A 123 -12.76 9.55 6.81
C GLU A 123 -12.46 11.03 7.03
N GLN A 124 -12.87 11.90 6.10
CA GLN A 124 -12.72 13.34 6.25
C GLN A 124 -13.96 13.94 6.88
N ALA A 125 -13.83 14.41 8.12
CA ALA A 125 -14.88 15.09 8.86
C ALA A 125 -14.39 16.45 9.36
N GLY A 126 -15.18 17.51 9.13
CA GLY A 126 -14.86 18.86 9.60
C GLY A 126 -13.48 19.41 9.15
N GLY A 127 -12.97 18.96 8.01
CA GLY A 127 -11.66 19.36 7.46
C GLY A 127 -10.47 18.60 8.06
N LYS A 128 -10.70 17.60 8.90
CA LYS A 128 -9.70 16.71 9.48
C LYS A 128 -9.90 15.28 9.01
N TYR A 129 -8.83 14.47 9.09
CA TYR A 129 -8.89 13.03 8.88
C TYR A 129 -9.08 12.34 10.23
N GLU A 130 -10.13 11.54 10.33
CA GLU A 130 -10.51 10.81 11.55
C GLU A 130 -10.55 9.31 11.27
N TYR A 131 -10.25 8.51 12.28
CA TYR A 131 -10.40 7.05 12.17
C TYR A 131 -11.88 6.68 12.12
N PHE A 132 -12.20 5.67 11.34
CA PHE A 132 -13.54 5.08 11.36
C PHE A 132 -13.89 4.56 12.75
N ARG A 133 -15.16 4.69 13.10
CA ARG A 133 -15.67 4.16 14.36
C ARG A 133 -15.57 2.61 14.36
N PRO A 134 -15.30 2.03 15.52
CA PRO A 134 -15.13 0.59 15.68
C PRO A 134 -16.25 -0.26 15.10
N GLU A 135 -17.50 0.16 15.27
CA GLU A 135 -18.67 -0.57 14.77
C GLU A 135 -18.67 -0.67 13.25
N VAL A 136 -18.23 0.38 12.56
CA VAL A 136 -18.10 0.41 11.11
C VAL A 136 -17.06 -0.60 10.67
N VAL A 137 -15.88 -0.57 11.31
CA VAL A 137 -14.76 -1.50 11.01
C VAL A 137 -15.18 -2.95 11.29
N ARG A 138 -15.91 -3.21 12.37
CA ARG A 138 -16.47 -4.54 12.66
C ARG A 138 -17.35 -5.01 11.52
N GLY A 139 -18.25 -4.15 11.02
CA GLY A 139 -19.09 -4.45 9.87
C GLY A 139 -18.28 -4.84 8.62
N TRP A 140 -17.14 -4.19 8.37
CA TRP A 140 -16.24 -4.52 7.26
C TRP A 140 -15.60 -5.89 7.39
N VAL A 141 -15.26 -6.28 8.61
CA VAL A 141 -14.66 -7.60 8.91
C VAL A 141 -15.67 -8.72 8.83
N GLU A 142 -16.89 -8.49 9.31
CA GLU A 142 -18.00 -9.44 9.27
C GLU A 142 -18.55 -9.64 7.84
N ASN A 143 -18.47 -8.59 7.01
CA ASN A 143 -18.91 -8.61 5.61
C ASN A 143 -17.76 -8.17 4.71
N PRO A 144 -16.79 -9.05 4.41
CA PRO A 144 -15.63 -8.68 3.59
C PRO A 144 -16.02 -8.13 2.22
N GLY A 145 -15.40 -6.99 1.84
CA GLY A 145 -15.70 -6.29 0.60
C GLY A 145 -14.83 -5.05 0.42
N PHE A 146 -15.20 -4.23 -0.55
CA PHE A 146 -14.53 -2.97 -0.85
C PHE A 146 -15.31 -1.81 -0.25
N TYR A 147 -14.66 -1.03 0.60
CA TYR A 147 -15.23 0.12 1.28
C TYR A 147 -14.50 1.39 0.89
N GLU A 148 -15.25 2.38 0.39
CA GLU A 148 -14.69 3.67 0.00
C GLU A 148 -14.30 4.47 1.25
N VAL A 149 -13.11 5.09 1.19
CA VAL A 149 -12.52 5.86 2.29
C VAL A 149 -11.83 7.12 1.75
N ASP A 150 -11.45 8.03 2.63
CA ASP A 150 -10.85 9.29 2.22
C ASP A 150 -9.32 9.28 2.22
N ALA A 151 -8.71 8.47 3.08
CA ALA A 151 -7.26 8.26 3.06
C ALA A 151 -6.87 6.92 3.71
N VAL A 152 -5.71 6.42 3.30
CA VAL A 152 -5.11 5.16 3.74
C VAL A 152 -3.59 5.31 3.81
N PRO A 153 -2.89 4.49 4.60
CA PRO A 153 -1.43 4.39 4.55
C PRO A 153 -0.99 3.58 3.32
N MET A 154 0.31 3.57 3.05
CA MET A 154 0.88 2.87 1.90
C MET A 154 1.37 1.45 2.22
N GLY A 155 1.22 0.96 3.43
CA GLY A 155 1.78 -0.31 3.93
C GLY A 155 1.59 -1.54 3.03
N PHE A 156 0.38 -1.74 2.50
CA PHE A 156 0.08 -2.64 1.38
C PHE A 156 -1.02 -2.00 0.54
N THR A 157 -0.63 -1.18 -0.42
CA THR A 157 -1.58 -0.41 -1.22
C THR A 157 -1.31 -0.57 -2.71
N ALA A 158 -2.34 -1.03 -3.42
CA ALA A 158 -2.37 -1.15 -4.87
C ALA A 158 -2.82 0.19 -5.48
N ILE A 159 -1.99 0.79 -6.33
CA ILE A 159 -2.28 2.01 -7.07
C ILE A 159 -2.41 1.66 -8.55
N GLY A 160 -3.53 1.98 -9.16
CA GLY A 160 -3.74 1.77 -10.57
C GLY A 160 -2.71 2.52 -11.42
N ARG A 161 -2.17 1.88 -12.46
CA ARG A 161 -1.19 2.50 -13.36
C ARG A 161 -1.71 3.80 -13.96
N HIS A 162 -2.99 3.85 -14.34
CA HIS A 162 -3.65 5.04 -14.88
C HIS A 162 -3.61 6.22 -13.89
N VAL A 163 -3.70 5.98 -12.57
CA VAL A 163 -3.59 7.04 -11.56
C VAL A 163 -2.21 7.70 -11.62
N LEU A 164 -1.16 6.91 -11.81
CA LEU A 164 0.22 7.39 -11.84
C LEU A 164 0.58 8.06 -13.18
N GLU A 165 0.09 7.53 -14.30
CA GLU A 165 0.32 8.07 -15.64
C GLU A 165 -0.43 9.39 -15.89
N GLU A 166 -1.62 9.54 -15.31
CA GLU A 166 -2.47 10.71 -15.45
C GLU A 166 -2.32 11.70 -14.27
N TRP A 167 -1.32 11.49 -13.40
CA TRP A 167 -1.06 12.40 -12.27
C TRP A 167 -0.68 13.78 -12.77
N ASP A 168 -1.28 14.84 -12.20
CA ASP A 168 -0.94 16.21 -12.53
C ASP A 168 0.54 16.50 -12.25
N PRO A 169 1.37 16.78 -13.27
CA PRO A 169 2.81 17.02 -13.08
C PRO A 169 3.12 18.29 -12.26
N GLY A 170 2.15 19.18 -12.09
CA GLY A 170 2.26 20.37 -11.24
C GLY A 170 2.04 20.08 -9.76
N VAL A 171 1.60 18.85 -9.39
CA VAL A 171 1.29 18.45 -8.02
C VAL A 171 2.31 17.47 -7.52
N LEU A 172 2.95 17.78 -6.38
CA LEU A 172 3.86 16.83 -5.72
C LEU A 172 3.06 15.63 -5.21
N MET A 173 3.39 14.45 -5.73
CA MET A 173 2.71 13.20 -5.35
C MET A 173 2.98 12.85 -3.87
N TRP A 174 4.20 13.02 -3.43
CA TRP A 174 4.63 12.71 -2.07
C TRP A 174 5.22 13.96 -1.42
N GLN A 175 4.60 14.45 -0.37
CA GLN A 175 5.15 15.56 0.43
C GLN A 175 5.59 15.07 1.81
N PRO A 176 6.80 15.45 2.27
CA PRO A 176 7.18 15.24 3.65
C PRO A 176 6.44 16.24 4.56
N ASP A 177 6.05 15.76 5.74
CA ASP A 177 5.70 16.58 6.89
C ASP A 177 4.64 17.68 6.63
N VAL A 178 3.48 17.28 6.14
CA VAL A 178 2.29 18.14 6.23
C VAL A 178 1.84 18.14 7.69
N PRO A 179 1.74 19.32 8.38
CA PRO A 179 1.31 19.36 9.76
C PRO A 179 -0.02 18.61 9.96
N GLY A 180 -0.01 17.58 10.81
CA GLY A 180 -1.18 16.76 11.13
C GLY A 180 -1.55 15.67 10.12
N ALA A 181 -0.76 15.46 9.06
CA ALA A 181 -0.97 14.37 8.12
C ALA A 181 0.37 13.86 7.57
N GLY A 182 0.54 12.54 7.49
CA GLY A 182 1.68 11.92 6.83
C GLY A 182 1.63 12.13 5.31
N GLN A 183 2.74 11.77 4.63
CA GLN A 183 2.84 11.80 3.17
C GLN A 183 1.74 10.98 2.47
N ASP A 184 1.27 9.90 3.11
CA ASP A 184 0.24 9.01 2.59
C ASP A 184 -1.12 9.71 2.51
N VAL A 185 -1.45 10.47 3.57
CA VAL A 185 -2.66 11.30 3.60
C VAL A 185 -2.56 12.42 2.58
N HIS A 186 -1.38 13.01 2.37
CA HIS A 186 -1.15 13.98 1.31
C HIS A 186 -1.43 13.37 -0.07
N PHE A 187 -0.83 12.21 -0.38
CA PHE A 187 -1.09 11.49 -1.63
C PHE A 187 -2.58 11.23 -1.84
N CYS A 188 -3.26 10.69 -0.84
CA CYS A 188 -4.69 10.40 -0.89
C CYS A 188 -5.52 11.66 -1.15
N LYS A 189 -5.21 12.77 -0.46
CA LYS A 189 -5.86 14.05 -0.64
C LYS A 189 -5.72 14.57 -2.07
N GLU A 190 -4.51 14.55 -2.61
CA GLU A 190 -4.24 15.04 -3.97
C GLU A 190 -4.84 14.11 -5.03
N ALA A 191 -4.81 12.79 -4.82
CA ALA A 191 -5.49 11.82 -5.68
C ALA A 191 -7.00 12.10 -5.76
N ARG A 192 -7.65 12.33 -4.60
CA ARG A 192 -9.08 12.65 -4.55
C ARG A 192 -9.42 13.96 -5.25
N LYS A 193 -8.59 14.99 -5.13
CA LYS A 193 -8.76 16.25 -5.88
C LYS A 193 -8.72 16.04 -7.39
N GLN A 194 -7.99 15.03 -7.85
CA GLN A 194 -7.91 14.61 -9.25
C GLN A 194 -8.99 13.59 -9.63
N GLY A 195 -10.02 13.43 -8.79
CA GLY A 195 -11.18 12.57 -9.06
C GLY A 195 -10.95 11.09 -8.80
N ARG A 196 -9.85 10.69 -8.16
CA ARG A 196 -9.55 9.29 -7.85
C ARG A 196 -10.25 8.84 -6.57
N ARG A 197 -10.69 7.58 -6.56
CA ARG A 197 -11.39 6.96 -5.43
C ARG A 197 -10.48 5.98 -4.71
N ILE A 198 -10.59 5.96 -3.39
CA ILE A 198 -9.73 5.18 -2.50
C ILE A 198 -10.60 4.15 -1.77
N TRP A 199 -10.10 2.92 -1.69
CA TRP A 199 -10.84 1.80 -1.16
C TRP A 199 -10.01 0.98 -0.17
N VAL A 200 -10.69 0.38 0.79
CA VAL A 200 -10.16 -0.70 1.62
C VAL A 200 -10.77 -2.01 1.12
N ASP A 201 -9.93 -2.98 0.76
CA ASP A 201 -10.33 -4.38 0.64
C ASP A 201 -10.25 -5.05 2.01
N SER A 202 -11.37 -5.15 2.71
CA SER A 202 -11.41 -5.68 4.08
C SER A 202 -11.23 -7.20 4.16
N GLY A 203 -11.30 -7.89 3.03
CA GLY A 203 -10.97 -9.30 2.94
C GLY A 203 -9.47 -9.55 2.78
N LEU A 204 -8.68 -8.54 2.41
CA LEU A 204 -7.23 -8.59 2.32
C LEU A 204 -6.63 -8.11 3.66
N ARG A 205 -6.49 -9.02 4.61
CA ARG A 205 -6.06 -8.69 5.99
C ARG A 205 -4.54 -8.77 6.10
N CYS A 206 -3.91 -7.64 6.34
CA CYS A 206 -2.47 -7.53 6.52
C CYS A 206 -2.13 -7.40 8.00
N ALA A 207 -1.14 -8.15 8.47
CA ALA A 207 -0.57 -7.93 9.78
C ALA A 207 0.48 -6.81 9.71
N HIS A 208 0.61 -6.05 10.79
CA HIS A 208 1.60 -5.00 10.93
C HIS A 208 2.66 -5.45 11.94
N LEU A 209 3.92 -5.47 11.53
CA LEU A 209 5.01 -5.91 12.39
C LEU A 209 5.32 -4.83 13.43
N SER A 210 5.36 -5.28 14.68
CA SER A 210 5.82 -4.55 15.84
C SER A 210 6.77 -5.49 16.57
N GLU A 211 6.94 -5.37 17.89
CA GLU A 211 7.59 -6.41 18.68
C GLU A 211 6.85 -7.76 18.56
N VAL A 212 5.53 -7.66 18.33
CA VAL A 212 4.66 -8.78 17.90
C VAL A 212 3.85 -8.37 16.68
N PRO A 213 3.45 -9.28 15.77
CA PRO A 213 2.58 -8.95 14.66
C PRO A 213 1.22 -8.43 15.16
N ILE A 214 0.83 -7.24 14.73
CA ILE A 214 -0.46 -6.64 15.04
C ILE A 214 -1.47 -7.01 13.95
N ASP A 215 -2.53 -7.69 14.32
CA ASP A 215 -3.61 -8.10 13.44
C ASP A 215 -5.00 -7.80 14.03
N TYR A 216 -6.05 -8.32 13.42
CA TYR A 216 -7.42 -8.10 13.87
C TYR A 216 -7.71 -8.60 15.31
N SER A 217 -7.03 -9.62 15.80
CA SER A 217 -7.22 -10.10 17.17
C SER A 217 -6.81 -9.06 18.20
N HIS A 218 -5.76 -8.30 17.94
CA HIS A 218 -5.29 -7.19 18.78
C HIS A 218 -6.26 -6.02 18.74
N HIS A 219 -6.83 -5.74 17.57
CA HIS A 219 -7.86 -4.71 17.42
C HIS A 219 -9.12 -5.04 18.25
N GLN A 220 -9.54 -6.31 18.30
CA GLN A 220 -10.66 -6.74 19.13
C GLN A 220 -10.39 -6.61 20.63
N ALA A 221 -9.15 -6.82 21.07
CA ALA A 221 -8.79 -6.74 22.49
C ALA A 221 -8.82 -5.31 23.07
N GLY A 222 -8.82 -4.30 22.23
CA GLY A 222 -8.86 -2.88 22.61
C GLY A 222 -10.26 -2.25 22.65
N TRP A 223 -11.33 -3.06 22.56
CA TRP A 223 -12.74 -2.60 22.53
C TRP A 223 -13.43 -2.80 23.84
#